data_9071290179f39e07a4d6215c5a07d2bb
#
_entry.id   9071290179f39e07a4d6215c5a07d2bb
#
_cell.length_a   1.000
_cell.length_b   1.000
_cell.length_c   1.000
_cell.angle_alpha   90.00
_cell.angle_beta   90.00
_cell.angle_gamma   90.00
#
_symmetry.space_group_name_H-M   'P 1'
#
loop_
_entity.id
_entity.type
_entity.pdbx_description
1 polymer ?
#
loop_
_entity_poly.entity_id
_entity_poly.type
_entity_poly.pdbx_seq_one_letter_code
_entity_poly.pdbx_strand_id
1 'polypeptide(L)'
;NVMAQDPCLDAIKDARFALSDVEARDLIKKLREEKRHLEKASPGDWQVKFKKKMIDDSVNAQFVAQQKKIQVKRQIFKDPLNMERIGRDKETGKNFSALLVGSTAKKEDNLAGVWTGQHAQASLRVGRILSSLGGGNLTLSRPTVFGRFPFGRGLFDQQEFQTAVIEELFPFTGKQKGENELAFTMAEAVHKEQRELVNLANSEGAAIGWLDDYVTTQYHDLTKIKSASFAKWKADIAPLLNEEKTFSAGTAGDAVKQEEFLRAVYDNIVQNKRAIADAAPDEVGMGKTSLANMMSQHRQLHFKDADAWLKYNSRYGHENPIDAILHGIERMSANTVLIQKFGANPDFTFNKYLKSHPELTPRETSRIKSQYAFVSGKAHQVGNPTLHKVTQGLAAIQNMSKLGRATVSSITDPMYSAFGAHVRGKNFFSAYYETFKHGLLQSPFWRTANSKEKSEVARKIGIALDGVIGSASMRFDSNGGGSGQIERMVNNYFQWTGLNGWTNWWAEGAAILLADDLADATRKGFSELNPRFKTFLSNYGITEGDWKTLGTFEPDVAGDAKLFTPEIIYRDLEEKISATPNPSKEDIYAFQQQRELADKLQNLFITE
;
A
#
# COMPACT_ATOMS: atom_id res chain seq x y z
N ASN A 1 6.96 55.07 0.00
CA ASN A 1 7.61 53.82 -0.34
C ASN A 1 6.67 53.03 -1.26
N VAL A 2 6.74 53.31 -2.56
CA VAL A 2 6.13 52.52 -3.61
C VAL A 2 6.93 51.24 -3.67
N MET A 3 6.37 50.13 -3.20
CA MET A 3 6.92 48.79 -3.50
C MET A 3 6.89 48.67 -5.02
N ALA A 4 8.06 48.65 -5.64
CA ALA A 4 8.17 48.37 -7.07
C ALA A 4 7.48 47.04 -7.32
N GLN A 5 6.41 47.07 -8.12
CA GLN A 5 5.70 45.87 -8.57
C GLN A 5 6.74 44.98 -9.27
N ASP A 6 6.86 43.75 -8.82
CA ASP A 6 7.77 42.77 -9.42
C ASP A 6 7.11 42.26 -10.73
N PRO A 7 7.66 42.61 -11.92
CA PRO A 7 7.06 42.24 -13.20
C PRO A 7 6.84 40.72 -13.37
N CYS A 8 7.68 39.91 -12.66
CA CYS A 8 7.52 38.44 -12.65
C CYS A 8 6.31 38.01 -11.82
N LEU A 9 5.99 38.75 -10.74
CA LEU A 9 4.81 38.48 -9.92
C LEU A 9 3.53 38.79 -10.70
N ASP A 10 3.51 39.89 -11.41
CA ASP A 10 2.36 40.28 -12.24
C ASP A 10 2.18 39.32 -13.41
N ALA A 11 3.25 38.90 -14.09
CA ALA A 11 3.20 37.91 -15.15
C ALA A 11 2.69 36.54 -14.67
N ILE A 12 3.05 36.11 -13.45
CA ILE A 12 2.54 34.86 -12.87
C ILE A 12 1.06 35.00 -12.49
N LYS A 13 0.64 36.17 -11.99
CA LYS A 13 -0.78 36.44 -11.71
C LYS A 13 -1.63 36.50 -12.98
N ASP A 14 -1.12 37.17 -14.01
CA ASP A 14 -1.79 37.31 -15.32
C ASP A 14 -1.89 35.97 -16.07
N ALA A 15 -0.96 35.03 -15.84
CA ALA A 15 -0.99 33.71 -16.42
C ALA A 15 -2.08 32.79 -15.83
N ARG A 16 -3.01 33.32 -15.02
CA ARG A 16 -4.09 32.57 -14.35
C ARG A 16 -3.62 31.39 -13.49
N PHE A 17 -2.41 31.50 -12.94
CA PHE A 17 -1.94 30.53 -11.94
C PHE A 17 -2.80 30.63 -10.68
N ALA A 18 -3.26 29.48 -10.17
CA ALA A 18 -4.10 29.40 -8.97
C ALA A 18 -3.28 29.60 -7.67
N LEU A 19 -2.14 30.33 -7.73
CA LEU A 19 -1.21 30.57 -6.64
C LEU A 19 -1.64 31.78 -5.81
N SER A 20 -1.45 31.71 -4.50
CA SER A 20 -1.49 32.87 -3.62
C SER A 20 -0.25 33.73 -3.82
N ASP A 21 -0.29 35.00 -3.37
CA ASP A 21 0.85 35.93 -3.44
C ASP A 21 2.10 35.38 -2.78
N VAL A 22 1.95 34.64 -1.69
CA VAL A 22 3.08 34.02 -0.98
C VAL A 22 3.70 32.92 -1.82
N GLU A 23 2.89 32.00 -2.33
CA GLU A 23 3.33 30.88 -3.18
C GLU A 23 3.98 31.37 -4.47
N ALA A 24 3.44 32.43 -5.09
CA ALA A 24 4.03 33.05 -6.27
C ALA A 24 5.41 33.67 -5.97
N ARG A 25 5.57 34.37 -4.84
CA ARG A 25 6.89 34.91 -4.43
C ARG A 25 7.91 33.82 -4.16
N ASP A 26 7.51 32.72 -3.50
CA ASP A 26 8.40 31.59 -3.23
C ASP A 26 8.85 30.92 -4.53
N LEU A 27 7.93 30.74 -5.48
CA LEU A 27 8.24 30.21 -6.81
C LEU A 27 9.25 31.13 -7.55
N ILE A 28 9.01 32.44 -7.56
CA ILE A 28 9.90 33.41 -8.21
C ILE A 28 11.30 33.38 -7.56
N LYS A 29 11.36 33.30 -6.24
CA LYS A 29 12.64 33.20 -5.52
C LYS A 29 13.41 31.96 -5.94
N LYS A 30 12.74 30.81 -5.96
CA LYS A 30 13.30 29.53 -6.38
C LYS A 30 13.80 29.59 -7.85
N LEU A 31 13.00 30.12 -8.76
CA LEU A 31 13.36 30.26 -10.17
C LEU A 31 14.57 31.19 -10.38
N ARG A 32 14.68 32.28 -9.60
CA ARG A 32 15.84 33.16 -9.68
C ARG A 32 17.13 32.53 -9.16
N GLU A 33 17.05 31.70 -8.14
CA GLU A 33 18.18 30.93 -7.62
C GLU A 33 18.62 29.88 -8.65
N GLU A 34 17.67 29.17 -9.26
CA GLU A 34 17.88 28.19 -10.28
C GLU A 34 18.54 28.77 -11.55
N LYS A 35 18.04 29.91 -12.01
CA LYS A 35 18.62 30.63 -13.15
C LYS A 35 20.10 30.95 -12.92
N ARG A 36 20.43 31.58 -11.76
CA ARG A 36 21.80 31.91 -11.41
C ARG A 36 22.72 30.69 -11.35
N HIS A 37 22.18 29.58 -10.90
CA HIS A 37 22.94 28.33 -10.85
C HIS A 37 23.19 27.76 -12.24
N LEU A 38 22.18 27.66 -13.10
CA LEU A 38 22.31 27.14 -14.46
C LEU A 38 23.22 28.01 -15.34
N GLU A 39 23.17 29.32 -15.17
CA GLU A 39 24.10 30.26 -15.86
C GLU A 39 25.57 29.96 -15.54
N LYS A 40 25.87 29.51 -14.32
CA LYS A 40 27.23 29.13 -13.91
C LYS A 40 27.60 27.71 -14.29
N ALA A 41 26.69 26.76 -14.10
CA ALA A 41 26.97 25.33 -14.27
C ALA A 41 26.91 24.85 -15.74
N SER A 42 26.15 25.53 -16.59
CA SER A 42 25.94 25.14 -17.99
C SER A 42 25.88 26.35 -18.93
N PRO A 43 26.97 27.12 -19.09
CA PRO A 43 26.93 28.39 -19.84
C PRO A 43 26.43 28.31 -21.27
N GLY A 44 26.57 27.14 -21.92
CA GLY A 44 26.19 26.94 -23.34
C GLY A 44 24.72 26.64 -23.58
N ASP A 45 24.01 26.06 -22.62
CA ASP A 45 22.63 25.57 -22.77
C ASP A 45 21.67 25.93 -21.62
N TRP A 46 22.13 26.81 -20.72
CA TRP A 46 21.36 27.20 -19.53
C TRP A 46 19.95 27.70 -19.84
N GLN A 47 19.77 28.40 -20.94
CA GLN A 47 18.47 28.98 -21.31
C GLN A 47 17.42 27.88 -21.59
N VAL A 48 17.83 26.81 -22.29
CA VAL A 48 16.94 25.69 -22.61
C VAL A 48 16.61 24.92 -21.33
N LYS A 49 17.62 24.63 -20.52
CA LYS A 49 17.47 23.94 -19.22
C LYS A 49 16.59 24.76 -18.27
N PHE A 50 16.84 26.08 -18.19
CA PHE A 50 16.04 26.96 -17.35
C PHE A 50 14.59 27.05 -17.80
N LYS A 51 14.34 27.17 -19.11
CA LYS A 51 12.97 27.20 -19.64
C LYS A 51 12.20 25.92 -19.28
N LYS A 52 12.82 24.75 -19.44
CA LYS A 52 12.23 23.47 -19.04
C LYS A 52 11.91 23.45 -17.55
N LYS A 53 12.88 23.79 -16.72
CA LYS A 53 12.74 23.82 -15.26
C LYS A 53 11.67 24.80 -14.79
N MET A 54 11.61 25.99 -15.41
CA MET A 54 10.59 26.98 -15.12
C MET A 54 9.18 26.45 -15.38
N ILE A 55 8.99 25.72 -16.48
CA ILE A 55 7.70 25.10 -16.79
C ILE A 55 7.37 24.02 -15.74
N ASP A 56 8.31 23.12 -15.46
CA ASP A 56 8.10 22.01 -14.51
C ASP A 56 7.79 22.53 -13.10
N ASP A 57 8.55 23.51 -12.60
CA ASP A 57 8.33 24.12 -11.28
C ASP A 57 7.01 24.89 -11.20
N SER A 58 6.61 25.58 -12.30
CA SER A 58 5.34 26.29 -12.35
C SER A 58 4.14 25.34 -12.36
N VAL A 59 4.20 24.27 -13.15
CA VAL A 59 3.17 23.21 -13.19
C VAL A 59 3.05 22.53 -11.83
N ASN A 60 4.19 22.20 -11.19
CA ASN A 60 4.19 21.59 -9.88
C ASN A 60 3.61 22.51 -8.80
N ALA A 61 3.97 23.80 -8.81
CA ALA A 61 3.41 24.77 -7.87
C ALA A 61 1.89 24.93 -8.01
N GLN A 62 1.38 24.94 -9.24
CA GLN A 62 -0.07 24.96 -9.50
C GLN A 62 -0.75 23.69 -9.00
N PHE A 63 -0.16 22.54 -9.29
CA PHE A 63 -0.65 21.25 -8.81
C PHE A 63 -0.74 21.24 -7.29
N VAL A 64 0.32 21.62 -6.58
CA VAL A 64 0.33 21.69 -5.10
C VAL A 64 -0.74 22.65 -4.58
N ALA A 65 -0.89 23.84 -5.18
CA ALA A 65 -1.91 24.81 -4.76
C ALA A 65 -3.35 24.27 -4.98
N GLN A 66 -3.58 23.58 -6.09
CA GLN A 66 -4.87 22.92 -6.34
C GLN A 66 -5.14 21.82 -5.31
N GLN A 67 -4.13 20.99 -5.00
CA GLN A 67 -4.24 19.92 -4.02
C GLN A 67 -4.52 20.45 -2.61
N LYS A 68 -3.93 21.57 -2.21
CA LYS A 68 -4.28 22.25 -0.95
C LYS A 68 -5.76 22.63 -0.87
N LYS A 69 -6.33 23.15 -1.96
CA LYS A 69 -7.78 23.46 -2.01
C LYS A 69 -8.64 22.20 -1.86
N ILE A 70 -8.25 21.11 -2.54
CA ILE A 70 -8.93 19.82 -2.42
C ILE A 70 -8.83 19.32 -0.97
N GLN A 71 -7.65 19.36 -0.36
CA GLN A 71 -7.42 18.94 1.02
C GLN A 71 -8.34 19.69 1.99
N VAL A 72 -8.35 21.03 1.93
CA VAL A 72 -9.21 21.85 2.81
C VAL A 72 -10.67 21.47 2.62
N LYS A 73 -11.13 21.36 1.37
CA LYS A 73 -12.50 20.96 1.05
C LYS A 73 -12.83 19.58 1.63
N ARG A 74 -11.94 18.59 1.46
CA ARG A 74 -12.12 17.24 2.00
C ARG A 74 -12.15 17.22 3.52
N GLN A 75 -11.25 17.96 4.16
CA GLN A 75 -11.12 17.98 5.62
C GLN A 75 -12.36 18.61 6.30
N ILE A 76 -12.94 19.66 5.71
CA ILE A 76 -14.18 20.28 6.20
C ILE A 76 -15.33 19.26 6.32
N PHE A 77 -15.37 18.24 5.44
CA PHE A 77 -16.40 17.21 5.49
C PHE A 77 -16.03 16.03 6.38
N LYS A 78 -14.77 15.62 6.37
CA LYS A 78 -14.31 14.45 7.14
C LYS A 78 -14.27 14.70 8.65
N ASP A 79 -13.81 15.87 9.06
CA ASP A 79 -13.65 16.16 10.47
C ASP A 79 -14.97 16.03 11.24
N PRO A 80 -16.09 16.67 10.82
CA PRO A 80 -17.37 16.51 11.52
C PRO A 80 -17.84 15.05 11.58
N LEU A 81 -17.72 14.31 10.49
CA LEU A 81 -18.12 12.90 10.44
C LEU A 81 -17.31 12.02 11.39
N ASN A 82 -15.99 12.17 11.40
CA ASN A 82 -15.13 11.41 12.29
C ASN A 82 -15.36 11.81 13.76
N MET A 83 -15.53 13.11 14.04
CA MET A 83 -15.82 13.61 15.39
C MET A 83 -17.16 13.10 15.91
N GLU A 84 -18.19 13.10 15.07
CA GLU A 84 -19.50 12.53 15.41
C GLU A 84 -19.39 11.03 15.71
N ARG A 85 -18.66 10.28 14.87
CA ARG A 85 -18.41 8.84 15.08
C ARG A 85 -17.69 8.57 16.40
N ILE A 86 -16.65 9.35 16.71
CA ILE A 86 -15.88 9.21 17.95
C ILE A 86 -16.76 9.53 19.18
N GLY A 87 -17.56 10.60 19.13
CA GLY A 87 -18.39 11.06 20.25
C GLY A 87 -19.72 10.32 20.44
N ARG A 88 -20.08 9.37 19.55
CA ARG A 88 -21.36 8.66 19.60
C ARG A 88 -21.52 7.88 20.90
N ASP A 89 -22.72 7.93 21.48
CA ASP A 89 -23.19 7.12 22.64
C ASP A 89 -22.30 7.22 23.90
N LYS A 90 -21.48 8.27 24.00
CA LYS A 90 -20.53 8.47 25.12
C LYS A 90 -19.50 7.34 25.28
N GLU A 91 -19.33 6.49 24.27
CA GLU A 91 -18.31 5.44 24.23
C GLU A 91 -17.05 5.89 23.47
N THR A 92 -16.63 7.13 23.65
CA THR A 92 -15.55 7.82 22.92
C THR A 92 -14.30 6.96 22.76
N GLY A 93 -13.83 6.33 23.84
CA GLY A 93 -12.63 5.51 23.80
C GLY A 93 -12.75 4.23 22.94
N LYS A 94 -13.95 3.62 22.90
CA LYS A 94 -14.22 2.46 22.04
C LYS A 94 -14.36 2.88 20.58
N ASN A 95 -15.12 3.94 20.33
CA ASN A 95 -15.38 4.45 18.98
C ASN A 95 -14.08 4.94 18.32
N PHE A 96 -13.21 5.61 19.07
CA PHE A 96 -11.91 6.02 18.57
C PHE A 96 -11.02 4.80 18.24
N SER A 97 -11.00 3.78 19.11
CA SER A 97 -10.33 2.50 18.82
C SER A 97 -10.90 1.86 17.55
N ALA A 98 -12.22 1.83 17.39
CA ALA A 98 -12.89 1.27 16.22
C ALA A 98 -12.52 2.02 14.92
N LEU A 99 -12.37 3.35 14.96
CA LEU A 99 -11.88 4.12 13.82
C LEU A 99 -10.46 3.70 13.39
N LEU A 100 -9.61 3.31 14.34
CA LEU A 100 -8.21 2.93 14.06
C LEU A 100 -8.09 1.46 13.63
N VAL A 101 -8.63 0.53 14.43
CA VAL A 101 -8.40 -0.91 14.23
C VAL A 101 -9.64 -1.69 13.79
N GLY A 102 -10.77 -1.04 13.66
CA GLY A 102 -12.06 -1.68 13.39
C GLY A 102 -12.75 -2.16 14.66
N SER A 103 -14.00 -2.54 14.53
CA SER A 103 -14.76 -3.15 15.60
C SER A 103 -15.44 -4.42 15.13
N THR A 104 -15.43 -5.44 15.97
CA THR A 104 -16.16 -6.70 15.77
C THR A 104 -17.47 -6.74 16.54
N ALA A 105 -17.78 -5.72 17.34
CA ALA A 105 -18.89 -5.72 18.26
C ALA A 105 -20.11 -5.02 17.68
N LYS A 106 -21.15 -5.82 17.46
CA LYS A 106 -22.57 -5.46 17.31
C LYS A 106 -23.01 -4.66 16.08
N LYS A 107 -23.59 -5.44 15.18
CA LYS A 107 -24.67 -5.16 14.22
C LYS A 107 -24.61 -3.91 13.32
N GLU A 108 -24.65 -2.73 13.82
CA GLU A 108 -24.75 -1.49 13.03
C GLU A 108 -23.50 -0.61 13.18
N ASP A 109 -22.69 -0.89 14.20
CA ASP A 109 -21.49 -0.14 14.55
C ASP A 109 -20.19 -0.85 14.13
N ASN A 110 -20.26 -1.89 13.31
CA ASN A 110 -19.07 -2.57 12.80
C ASN A 110 -18.44 -1.68 11.73
N LEU A 111 -17.40 -0.94 12.13
CA LEU A 111 -16.67 -0.03 11.26
C LEU A 111 -15.43 -0.72 10.73
N ALA A 112 -15.24 -0.65 9.42
CA ALA A 112 -13.92 -0.89 8.84
C ALA A 112 -12.98 0.22 9.32
N GLY A 113 -12.06 -0.13 10.23
CA GLY A 113 -11.05 0.79 10.74
C GLY A 113 -9.95 1.06 9.73
N VAL A 114 -9.01 1.92 10.11
CA VAL A 114 -7.81 2.18 9.29
C VAL A 114 -7.06 0.89 9.01
N TRP A 115 -6.83 0.06 10.03
CA TRP A 115 -6.08 -1.19 9.89
C TRP A 115 -6.74 -2.17 8.92
N THR A 116 -8.06 -2.38 9.06
CA THR A 116 -8.81 -3.26 8.13
C THR A 116 -8.78 -2.73 6.71
N GLY A 117 -8.92 -1.41 6.53
CA GLY A 117 -8.79 -0.78 5.21
C GLY A 117 -7.38 -0.89 4.62
N GLN A 118 -6.33 -0.77 5.44
CA GLN A 118 -4.94 -0.94 5.01
C GLN A 118 -4.70 -2.37 4.50
N HIS A 119 -5.16 -3.36 5.24
CA HIS A 119 -5.04 -4.76 4.86
C HIS A 119 -5.83 -5.07 3.59
N ALA A 120 -7.06 -4.58 3.50
CA ALA A 120 -7.92 -4.72 2.33
C ALA A 120 -7.26 -4.14 1.06
N GLN A 121 -6.76 -2.91 1.12
CA GLN A 121 -6.11 -2.27 -0.03
C GLN A 121 -4.80 -2.95 -0.41
N ALA A 122 -3.98 -3.34 0.56
CA ALA A 122 -2.73 -4.05 0.29
C ALA A 122 -3.00 -5.39 -0.41
N SER A 123 -3.91 -6.20 0.12
CA SER A 123 -4.29 -7.50 -0.46
C SER A 123 -4.85 -7.34 -1.87
N LEU A 124 -5.72 -6.36 -2.10
CA LEU A 124 -6.28 -6.05 -3.41
C LEU A 124 -5.19 -5.70 -4.43
N ARG A 125 -4.28 -4.77 -4.09
CA ARG A 125 -3.23 -4.30 -5.01
C ARG A 125 -2.23 -5.39 -5.34
N VAL A 126 -1.73 -6.09 -4.33
CA VAL A 126 -0.84 -7.23 -4.53
C VAL A 126 -1.56 -8.33 -5.31
N GLY A 127 -2.83 -8.62 -5.01
CA GLY A 127 -3.65 -9.56 -5.74
C GLY A 127 -3.77 -9.25 -7.23
N ARG A 128 -4.01 -8.00 -7.59
CA ARG A 128 -4.06 -7.54 -8.99
C ARG A 128 -2.72 -7.74 -9.71
N ILE A 129 -1.59 -7.38 -9.06
CA ILE A 129 -0.25 -7.61 -9.62
C ILE A 129 0.00 -9.09 -9.84
N LEU A 130 -0.27 -9.95 -8.86
CA LEU A 130 -0.02 -11.38 -8.98
C LEU A 130 -0.96 -12.07 -9.96
N SER A 131 -2.21 -11.61 -10.08
CA SER A 131 -3.16 -12.16 -11.05
C SER A 131 -2.78 -11.82 -12.49
N SER A 132 -2.11 -10.69 -12.75
CA SER A 132 -1.67 -10.30 -14.09
C SER A 132 -0.64 -11.28 -14.69
N LEU A 133 0.09 -12.00 -13.83
CA LEU A 133 1.07 -13.01 -14.26
C LEU A 133 0.44 -14.32 -14.77
N GLY A 134 -0.89 -14.41 -14.84
CA GLY A 134 -1.59 -15.59 -15.34
C GLY A 134 -1.63 -16.72 -14.30
N GLY A 135 -2.76 -16.86 -13.63
CA GLY A 135 -2.97 -17.77 -12.48
C GLY A 135 -2.81 -19.28 -12.72
N GLY A 136 -2.40 -19.68 -13.90
CA GLY A 136 -2.59 -21.10 -14.28
C GLY A 136 -1.47 -22.07 -13.97
N ASN A 137 -0.22 -21.73 -14.18
CA ASN A 137 0.89 -22.68 -14.11
C ASN A 137 2.15 -22.11 -13.44
N LEU A 138 2.13 -20.85 -13.01
CA LEU A 138 3.28 -20.22 -12.40
C LEU A 138 3.29 -20.49 -10.90
N THR A 139 4.24 -21.28 -10.45
CA THR A 139 4.61 -21.34 -9.04
C THR A 139 5.38 -20.09 -8.71
N LEU A 140 4.68 -19.09 -8.16
CA LEU A 140 5.27 -17.80 -7.78
C LEU A 140 6.30 -17.98 -6.65
N SER A 141 6.05 -18.89 -5.73
CA SER A 141 7.00 -19.38 -4.73
C SER A 141 7.00 -20.91 -4.74
N ARG A 142 8.07 -21.53 -4.26
CA ARG A 142 8.20 -23.01 -4.25
C ARG A 142 7.04 -23.67 -3.51
N PRO A 143 6.12 -24.39 -4.14
CA PRO A 143 5.22 -25.29 -3.44
C PRO A 143 5.95 -26.61 -3.23
N THR A 144 6.27 -26.93 -2.00
CA THR A 144 6.62 -28.30 -1.62
C THR A 144 5.38 -28.97 -1.04
N VAL A 145 4.89 -30.01 -1.69
CA VAL A 145 3.91 -30.89 -1.09
C VAL A 145 4.68 -32.03 -0.41
N PHE A 146 4.57 -32.10 0.91
CA PHE A 146 5.15 -33.19 1.74
C PHE A 146 6.66 -33.42 1.57
N GLY A 147 7.46 -32.39 1.33
CA GLY A 147 8.94 -32.48 1.39
C GLY A 147 9.62 -33.41 0.36
N ARG A 148 8.88 -34.03 -0.54
CA ARG A 148 9.41 -35.08 -1.44
C ARG A 148 9.66 -34.68 -2.89
N PHE A 149 9.12 -33.56 -3.35
CA PHE A 149 9.40 -33.04 -4.69
C PHE A 149 9.73 -31.55 -4.63
N PRO A 150 11.01 -31.17 -4.70
CA PRO A 150 11.37 -29.80 -4.97
C PRO A 150 10.97 -29.51 -6.43
N PHE A 151 9.75 -29.03 -6.65
CA PHE A 151 9.47 -28.29 -7.88
C PHE A 151 10.44 -27.10 -7.84
N GLY A 152 11.11 -26.81 -8.94
CA GLY A 152 12.22 -25.87 -9.03
C GLY A 152 12.05 -24.53 -8.31
N ARG A 153 12.99 -23.64 -8.42
CA ARG A 153 12.90 -22.28 -7.83
C ARG A 153 11.61 -21.63 -8.29
N GLY A 154 10.82 -21.06 -7.38
CA GLY A 154 9.67 -20.24 -7.72
C GLY A 154 10.08 -19.10 -8.66
N LEU A 155 9.16 -18.56 -9.43
CA LEU A 155 9.46 -17.48 -10.37
C LEU A 155 10.17 -16.31 -9.68
N PHE A 156 9.70 -15.93 -8.49
CA PHE A 156 10.27 -14.82 -7.71
C PHE A 156 11.66 -15.09 -7.10
N ASP A 157 12.08 -16.34 -7.04
CA ASP A 157 13.42 -16.73 -6.58
C ASP A 157 14.44 -16.83 -7.72
N GLN A 158 14.01 -16.66 -8.97
CA GLN A 158 14.88 -16.67 -10.15
C GLN A 158 15.53 -15.30 -10.33
N GLN A 159 16.86 -15.26 -10.27
CA GLN A 159 17.60 -14.00 -10.38
C GLN A 159 17.40 -13.33 -11.73
N GLU A 160 17.30 -14.12 -12.81
CA GLU A 160 17.05 -13.61 -14.15
C GLU A 160 15.69 -12.88 -14.22
N PHE A 161 14.65 -13.46 -13.61
CA PHE A 161 13.34 -12.82 -13.55
C PHE A 161 13.36 -11.53 -12.71
N GLN A 162 14.01 -11.58 -11.53
CA GLN A 162 14.15 -10.39 -10.68
C GLN A 162 14.86 -9.25 -11.42
N THR A 163 15.95 -9.55 -12.12
CA THR A 163 16.69 -8.57 -12.92
C THR A 163 15.82 -8.01 -14.03
N ALA A 164 15.14 -8.87 -14.80
CA ALA A 164 14.28 -8.45 -15.89
C ALA A 164 13.12 -7.53 -15.41
N VAL A 165 12.50 -7.83 -14.27
CA VAL A 165 11.45 -6.95 -13.71
C VAL A 165 12.00 -5.56 -13.37
N ILE A 166 13.20 -5.47 -12.77
CA ILE A 166 13.81 -4.17 -12.48
C ILE A 166 14.18 -3.42 -13.76
N GLU A 167 14.70 -4.11 -14.78
CA GLU A 167 15.00 -3.51 -16.09
C GLU A 167 13.74 -2.95 -16.75
N GLU A 168 12.63 -3.65 -16.70
CA GLU A 168 11.34 -3.18 -17.24
C GLU A 168 10.75 -2.01 -16.45
N LEU A 169 11.06 -1.88 -15.15
CA LEU A 169 10.67 -0.72 -14.33
C LEU A 169 11.55 0.51 -14.56
N PHE A 170 12.73 0.37 -15.24
CA PHE A 170 13.73 1.41 -15.45
C PHE A 170 14.13 1.61 -16.91
N PRO A 171 13.91 2.76 -17.50
CA PRO A 171 12.75 3.61 -17.34
C PRO A 171 11.55 2.94 -17.98
N PHE A 172 10.44 2.88 -17.30
CA PHE A 172 9.23 2.33 -17.89
C PHE A 172 8.72 3.27 -18.99
N THR A 173 8.91 2.87 -20.23
CA THR A 173 8.51 3.67 -21.39
C THR A 173 7.14 3.28 -21.95
N GLY A 174 6.63 2.11 -21.57
CA GLY A 174 5.37 1.55 -22.08
C GLY A 174 5.38 1.24 -23.59
N LYS A 175 6.56 1.34 -24.24
CA LYS A 175 6.67 1.32 -25.71
C LYS A 175 7.19 0.01 -26.29
N GLN A 176 7.86 -0.82 -25.52
CA GLN A 176 8.50 -2.04 -26.03
C GLN A 176 8.46 -3.12 -24.96
N LYS A 177 7.98 -4.32 -25.30
CA LYS A 177 8.13 -5.49 -24.47
C LYS A 177 9.59 -5.92 -24.47
N GLY A 178 10.15 -6.14 -23.28
CA GLY A 178 11.43 -6.76 -23.11
C GLY A 178 11.44 -8.22 -23.57
N GLU A 179 12.59 -8.85 -23.48
CA GLU A 179 12.74 -10.27 -23.84
C GLU A 179 11.94 -11.21 -22.94
N ASN A 180 11.61 -10.75 -21.70
CA ASN A 180 10.82 -11.50 -20.74
C ASN A 180 9.41 -10.92 -20.61
N GLU A 181 8.44 -11.54 -21.31
CA GLU A 181 7.04 -11.09 -21.34
C GLU A 181 6.39 -11.08 -19.94
N LEU A 182 6.74 -12.01 -19.06
CA LEU A 182 6.20 -12.05 -17.70
C LEU A 182 6.77 -10.92 -16.84
N ALA A 183 8.04 -10.58 -16.99
CA ALA A 183 8.65 -9.46 -16.29
C ALA A 183 8.04 -8.13 -16.74
N PHE A 184 7.82 -7.95 -18.03
CA PHE A 184 7.12 -6.79 -18.57
C PHE A 184 5.70 -6.68 -18.01
N THR A 185 4.94 -7.78 -18.03
CA THR A 185 3.57 -7.83 -17.50
C THR A 185 3.53 -7.46 -16.01
N MET A 186 4.48 -7.97 -15.22
CA MET A 186 4.59 -7.61 -13.81
C MET A 186 4.92 -6.13 -13.61
N ALA A 187 5.87 -5.61 -14.36
CA ALA A 187 6.29 -4.20 -14.28
C ALA A 187 5.12 -3.27 -14.64
N GLU A 188 4.36 -3.58 -15.70
CA GLU A 188 3.18 -2.82 -16.11
C GLU A 188 2.11 -2.83 -15.00
N ALA A 189 1.85 -4.01 -14.41
CA ALA A 189 0.90 -4.13 -13.31
C ALA A 189 1.35 -3.33 -12.08
N VAL A 190 2.63 -3.40 -11.70
CA VAL A 190 3.20 -2.61 -10.59
C VAL A 190 3.02 -1.12 -10.83
N HIS A 191 3.39 -0.60 -12.00
CA HIS A 191 3.21 0.81 -12.34
C HIS A 191 1.75 1.24 -12.33
N LYS A 192 0.85 0.38 -12.82
CA LYS A 192 -0.60 0.65 -12.79
C LYS A 192 -1.09 0.83 -11.35
N GLU A 193 -0.77 -0.13 -10.47
CA GLU A 193 -1.23 -0.07 -9.08
C GLU A 193 -0.57 1.08 -8.29
N GLN A 194 0.69 1.39 -8.54
CA GLN A 194 1.35 2.57 -7.98
C GLN A 194 0.65 3.87 -8.41
N ARG A 195 0.30 3.98 -9.69
CA ARG A 195 -0.40 5.16 -10.23
C ARG A 195 -1.78 5.31 -9.62
N GLU A 196 -2.52 4.21 -9.47
CA GLU A 196 -3.84 4.24 -8.83
C GLU A 196 -3.75 4.66 -7.35
N LEU A 197 -2.75 4.17 -6.61
CA LEU A 197 -2.54 4.58 -5.22
C LEU A 197 -2.19 6.08 -5.11
N VAL A 198 -1.38 6.61 -6.03
CA VAL A 198 -1.08 8.06 -6.11
C VAL A 198 -2.35 8.84 -6.44
N ASN A 199 -3.14 8.39 -7.40
CA ASN A 199 -4.40 9.03 -7.77
C ASN A 199 -5.38 9.07 -6.59
N LEU A 200 -5.53 7.96 -5.88
CA LEU A 200 -6.37 7.87 -4.67
C LEU A 200 -5.89 8.82 -3.57
N ALA A 201 -4.59 8.87 -3.31
CA ALA A 201 -4.03 9.81 -2.34
C ALA A 201 -4.22 11.28 -2.77
N ASN A 202 -4.01 11.58 -4.05
CA ASN A 202 -4.18 12.92 -4.60
C ASN A 202 -5.65 13.35 -4.65
N SER A 203 -6.58 12.43 -4.82
CA SER A 203 -8.02 12.74 -4.71
C SER A 203 -8.42 13.25 -3.32
N GLU A 204 -7.57 13.02 -2.32
CA GLU A 204 -7.70 13.52 -0.95
C GLU A 204 -6.80 14.73 -0.64
N GLY A 205 -6.12 15.27 -1.65
CA GLY A 205 -5.29 16.47 -1.53
C GLY A 205 -3.85 16.21 -1.12
N ALA A 206 -3.30 15.02 -1.38
CA ALA A 206 -1.96 14.64 -0.95
C ALA A 206 -0.81 15.35 -1.70
N ALA A 207 -1.04 15.81 -2.94
CA ALA A 207 -0.03 16.46 -3.78
C ALA A 207 1.23 15.61 -4.03
N ILE A 208 1.04 14.32 -4.33
CA ILE A 208 2.12 13.39 -4.64
C ILE A 208 2.41 13.49 -6.15
N GLY A 209 3.65 13.87 -6.51
CA GLY A 209 4.12 13.85 -7.89
C GLY A 209 4.38 12.43 -8.38
N TRP A 210 4.21 12.21 -9.68
CA TRP A 210 4.58 10.95 -10.33
C TRP A 210 6.05 10.97 -10.74
N LEU A 211 6.73 9.84 -10.54
CA LEU A 211 8.10 9.60 -10.99
C LEU A 211 8.08 8.42 -11.98
N ASP A 212 8.48 8.66 -13.24
CA ASP A 212 8.46 7.63 -14.29
C ASP A 212 9.42 6.47 -14.02
N ASP A 213 10.49 6.72 -13.26
CA ASP A 213 11.51 5.74 -12.88
C ASP A 213 11.34 5.23 -11.43
N TYR A 214 10.11 5.26 -10.91
CA TYR A 214 9.82 4.79 -9.55
C TYR A 214 9.69 3.27 -9.52
N VAL A 215 10.68 2.58 -8.97
CA VAL A 215 10.65 1.12 -8.74
C VAL A 215 9.92 0.80 -7.43
N THR A 216 10.48 1.27 -6.34
CA THR A 216 9.93 1.13 -4.98
C THR A 216 10.70 2.03 -4.02
N THR A 217 10.21 2.18 -2.79
CA THR A 217 10.99 2.78 -1.71
C THR A 217 12.28 1.97 -1.51
N GLN A 218 13.43 2.64 -1.44
CA GLN A 218 14.71 1.96 -1.20
C GLN A 218 14.76 1.47 0.24
N TYR A 219 14.75 0.16 0.41
CA TYR A 219 14.92 -0.48 1.71
C TYR A 219 16.38 -0.84 1.94
N HIS A 220 16.91 -0.47 3.11
CA HIS A 220 18.30 -0.65 3.46
C HIS A 220 18.48 -1.72 4.54
N ASP A 221 19.42 -2.63 4.33
CA ASP A 221 19.91 -3.51 5.40
C ASP A 221 20.84 -2.70 6.31
N LEU A 222 20.33 -2.30 7.48
CA LEU A 222 21.07 -1.48 8.43
C LEU A 222 22.37 -2.16 8.92
N THR A 223 22.44 -3.48 8.90
CA THR A 223 23.66 -4.21 9.29
C THR A 223 24.73 -4.02 8.23
N LYS A 224 24.36 -4.15 6.94
CA LYS A 224 25.28 -3.93 5.81
C LYS A 224 25.76 -2.48 5.77
N ILE A 225 24.85 -1.50 5.93
CA ILE A 225 25.20 -0.06 5.90
C ILE A 225 26.07 0.32 7.10
N LYS A 226 25.71 -0.11 8.33
CA LYS A 226 26.48 0.21 9.54
C LYS A 226 27.87 -0.43 9.53
N SER A 227 28.05 -1.56 8.84
CA SER A 227 29.37 -2.19 8.67
C SER A 227 30.25 -1.44 7.66
N ALA A 228 29.68 -0.63 6.79
CA ALA A 228 30.39 0.20 5.86
C ALA A 228 30.61 1.61 6.44
N SER A 229 31.84 2.11 6.37
CA SER A 229 32.08 3.53 6.70
C SER A 229 31.40 4.43 5.68
N PHE A 230 31.12 5.69 6.05
CA PHE A 230 30.59 6.69 5.13
C PHE A 230 31.44 6.81 3.86
N ALA A 231 32.79 6.84 4.01
CA ALA A 231 33.71 6.94 2.88
C ALA A 231 33.55 5.79 1.90
N LYS A 232 33.42 4.54 2.39
CA LYS A 232 33.17 3.36 1.57
C LYS A 232 31.81 3.42 0.91
N TRP A 233 30.76 3.71 1.67
CA TRP A 233 29.40 3.82 1.15
C TRP A 233 29.31 4.91 0.06
N LYS A 234 29.91 6.08 0.28
CA LYS A 234 29.99 7.16 -0.71
C LYS A 234 30.72 6.72 -1.98
N ALA A 235 31.87 6.05 -1.85
CA ALA A 235 32.63 5.57 -3.00
C ALA A 235 31.85 4.52 -3.82
N ASP A 236 31.06 3.70 -3.15
CA ASP A 236 30.25 2.66 -3.81
C ASP A 236 29.01 3.24 -4.49
N ILE A 237 28.38 4.28 -3.93
CA ILE A 237 27.11 4.80 -4.47
C ILE A 237 27.31 5.94 -5.49
N ALA A 238 28.28 6.83 -5.30
CA ALA A 238 28.43 8.00 -6.15
C ALA A 238 28.48 7.67 -7.65
N PRO A 239 29.22 6.65 -8.12
CA PRO A 239 29.24 6.29 -9.55
C PRO A 239 27.93 5.72 -10.07
N LEU A 240 27.01 5.29 -9.19
CA LEU A 240 25.71 4.70 -9.54
C LEU A 240 24.59 5.74 -9.65
N LEU A 241 24.81 6.96 -9.14
CA LEU A 241 23.77 7.99 -9.09
C LEU A 241 23.66 8.77 -10.40
N ASN A 242 22.42 9.15 -10.72
CA ASN A 242 22.14 10.18 -11.71
C ASN A 242 22.33 11.54 -11.03
N GLU A 243 23.39 12.27 -11.41
CA GLU A 243 23.78 13.53 -10.78
C GLU A 243 22.72 14.62 -10.93
N GLU A 244 22.12 14.76 -12.12
CA GLU A 244 21.13 15.79 -12.42
C GLU A 244 19.84 15.61 -11.60
N LYS A 245 19.43 14.37 -11.38
CA LYS A 245 18.22 14.04 -10.61
C LYS A 245 18.47 13.99 -9.11
N THR A 246 19.66 13.58 -8.68
CA THR A 246 19.99 13.42 -7.25
C THR A 246 20.36 14.73 -6.58
N PHE A 247 21.14 15.56 -7.27
CA PHE A 247 21.62 16.82 -6.70
C PHE A 247 20.77 17.97 -7.21
N SER A 248 20.17 18.73 -6.27
CA SER A 248 19.47 19.95 -6.63
C SER A 248 20.42 20.99 -7.22
N ALA A 249 19.87 21.99 -7.90
CA ALA A 249 20.64 23.05 -8.52
C ALA A 249 21.67 23.74 -7.62
N GLY A 250 21.42 23.78 -6.32
CA GLY A 250 22.37 24.36 -5.35
C GLY A 250 23.52 23.43 -4.94
N THR A 251 23.45 22.14 -5.29
CA THR A 251 24.45 21.10 -4.94
C THR A 251 25.14 20.48 -6.14
N ALA A 252 24.52 20.54 -7.32
CA ALA A 252 25.08 20.02 -8.56
C ALA A 252 26.37 20.79 -8.92
N GLY A 253 27.46 20.05 -9.19
CA GLY A 253 28.76 20.64 -9.53
C GLY A 253 29.59 21.16 -8.35
N ASP A 254 29.09 21.11 -7.11
CA ASP A 254 29.79 21.49 -5.89
C ASP A 254 30.10 20.23 -5.06
N ALA A 255 31.33 19.73 -5.17
CA ALA A 255 31.76 18.49 -4.53
C ALA A 255 31.60 18.51 -3.00
N VAL A 256 31.76 19.69 -2.36
CA VAL A 256 31.61 19.82 -0.90
C VAL A 256 30.14 19.66 -0.50
N LYS A 257 29.24 20.34 -1.19
CA LYS A 257 27.79 20.23 -0.91
C LYS A 257 27.22 18.87 -1.28
N GLN A 258 27.75 18.24 -2.34
CA GLN A 258 27.38 16.85 -2.69
C GLN A 258 27.79 15.88 -1.57
N GLU A 259 28.99 16.06 -1.00
CA GLU A 259 29.43 15.25 0.14
C GLU A 259 28.57 15.48 1.38
N GLU A 260 28.27 16.73 1.72
CA GLU A 260 27.38 17.08 2.84
C GLU A 260 25.99 16.45 2.66
N PHE A 261 25.43 16.53 1.44
CA PHE A 261 24.15 15.89 1.13
C PHE A 261 24.20 14.36 1.31
N LEU A 262 25.20 13.69 0.72
CA LEU A 262 25.35 12.25 0.86
C LEU A 262 25.61 11.83 2.31
N ARG A 263 26.33 12.63 3.08
CA ARG A 263 26.54 12.39 4.51
C ARG A 263 25.23 12.49 5.29
N ALA A 264 24.43 13.51 5.03
CA ALA A 264 23.11 13.64 5.66
C ALA A 264 22.20 12.45 5.32
N VAL A 265 22.21 12.00 4.07
CA VAL A 265 21.46 10.79 3.65
C VAL A 265 21.97 9.55 4.38
N TYR A 266 23.27 9.32 4.42
CA TYR A 266 23.88 8.19 5.13
C TYR A 266 23.53 8.21 6.62
N ASP A 267 23.68 9.33 7.28
CA ASP A 267 23.38 9.49 8.71
C ASP A 267 21.89 9.25 9.00
N ASN A 268 21.00 9.72 8.14
CA ASN A 268 19.56 9.44 8.25
C ASN A 268 19.26 7.95 8.12
N ILE A 269 19.91 7.26 7.18
CA ILE A 269 19.74 5.81 7.01
C ILE A 269 20.28 5.07 8.24
N VAL A 270 21.51 5.37 8.68
CA VAL A 270 22.18 4.71 9.81
C VAL A 270 21.44 4.91 11.12
N GLN A 271 20.91 6.12 11.34
CA GLN A 271 20.15 6.46 12.54
C GLN A 271 18.70 6.00 12.47
N ASN A 272 18.28 5.46 11.31
CA ASN A 272 16.89 5.12 11.04
C ASN A 272 15.92 6.28 11.36
N LYS A 273 16.42 7.50 11.26
CA LYS A 273 15.61 8.70 11.39
C LYS A 273 14.84 8.89 10.09
N ARG A 274 13.59 8.52 10.12
CA ARG A 274 12.67 9.20 9.20
C ARG A 274 12.71 10.67 9.62
N ALA A 275 13.00 11.56 8.69
CA ALA A 275 13.27 12.98 8.89
C ALA A 275 12.15 13.81 9.60
N ILE A 276 11.32 13.20 10.46
CA ILE A 276 9.98 13.68 10.79
C ILE A 276 9.68 13.71 12.27
N ALA A 277 10.46 13.03 13.09
CA ALA A 277 10.05 12.84 14.48
C ALA A 277 9.92 14.13 15.29
N ASP A 278 10.61 15.21 14.91
CA ASP A 278 10.80 16.38 15.77
C ASP A 278 10.30 17.71 15.19
N ALA A 279 9.75 17.73 13.97
CA ALA A 279 9.19 18.97 13.44
C ALA A 279 7.74 19.14 13.91
N ALA A 280 7.41 20.25 14.53
CA ALA A 280 6.05 20.60 14.90
C ALA A 280 5.13 20.52 13.66
N PRO A 281 3.94 19.90 13.77
CA PRO A 281 3.00 19.82 12.66
C PRO A 281 2.60 21.24 12.26
N ASP A 282 2.71 21.56 10.96
CA ASP A 282 2.15 22.79 10.43
C ASP A 282 0.64 22.81 10.60
N GLU A 283 0.08 23.94 10.99
CA GLU A 283 -1.36 24.10 11.26
C GLU A 283 -2.26 23.79 10.05
N VAL A 284 -1.73 23.80 8.84
CA VAL A 284 -2.49 23.64 7.58
C VAL A 284 -2.20 22.31 6.85
N GLY A 285 -1.50 21.38 7.46
CA GLY A 285 -1.48 19.99 6.98
C GLY A 285 -0.63 19.66 5.75
N MET A 286 0.02 20.62 5.08
CA MET A 286 0.88 20.39 3.90
C MET A 286 2.36 20.76 4.15
N GLY A 287 2.77 20.84 5.41
CA GLY A 287 4.16 21.10 5.77
C GLY A 287 5.12 19.97 5.36
N LYS A 288 6.42 20.23 5.43
CA LYS A 288 7.49 19.28 5.10
C LYS A 288 7.37 17.93 5.84
N THR A 289 6.65 17.92 6.94
CA THR A 289 6.41 16.75 7.81
C THR A 289 5.12 15.99 7.52
N SER A 290 4.29 16.44 6.56
CA SER A 290 3.07 15.72 6.22
C SER A 290 3.39 14.38 5.56
N LEU A 291 2.55 13.36 5.81
CA LEU A 291 2.69 12.04 5.19
C LEU A 291 2.70 12.14 3.66
N ALA A 292 1.85 13.00 3.11
CA ALA A 292 1.78 13.25 1.68
C ALA A 292 3.10 13.79 1.11
N ASN A 293 3.71 14.78 1.80
CA ASN A 293 4.99 15.32 1.38
C ASN A 293 6.12 14.29 1.48
N MET A 294 6.07 13.44 2.50
CA MET A 294 7.01 12.34 2.63
C MET A 294 6.88 11.31 1.49
N MET A 295 5.67 10.96 1.09
CA MET A 295 5.44 10.08 -0.06
C MET A 295 5.96 10.71 -1.36
N SER A 296 5.88 12.03 -1.50
CA SER A 296 6.36 12.78 -2.67
C SER A 296 7.89 12.95 -2.70
N GLN A 297 8.55 13.07 -1.54
CA GLN A 297 9.98 13.40 -1.44
C GLN A 297 10.88 12.18 -1.18
N HIS A 298 10.35 10.97 -1.22
CA HIS A 298 11.08 9.79 -0.74
C HIS A 298 12.29 9.37 -1.57
N ARG A 299 12.47 9.90 -2.77
CA ARG A 299 13.65 9.58 -3.57
C ARG A 299 14.68 10.69 -3.50
N GLN A 300 15.61 10.56 -2.57
CA GLN A 300 16.79 11.42 -2.50
C GLN A 300 17.93 10.90 -3.40
N LEU A 301 17.98 9.61 -3.66
CA LEU A 301 19.01 8.95 -4.45
C LEU A 301 18.39 8.43 -5.75
N HIS A 302 18.68 9.06 -6.86
CA HIS A 302 18.26 8.62 -8.19
C HIS A 302 19.40 7.84 -8.85
N PHE A 303 19.14 6.58 -9.20
CA PHE A 303 20.11 5.73 -9.90
C PHE A 303 20.11 6.02 -11.41
N LYS A 304 21.24 5.78 -12.07
CA LYS A 304 21.39 6.02 -13.51
C LYS A 304 20.47 5.11 -14.33
N ASP A 305 20.42 3.85 -13.94
CA ASP A 305 19.74 2.77 -14.64
C ASP A 305 19.42 1.60 -13.69
N ALA A 306 18.80 0.56 -14.22
CA ALA A 306 18.44 -0.66 -13.50
C ALA A 306 19.65 -1.38 -12.91
N ASP A 307 20.76 -1.48 -13.68
CA ASP A 307 21.99 -2.15 -13.25
C ASP A 307 22.62 -1.43 -12.04
N ALA A 308 22.65 -0.10 -12.07
CA ALA A 308 23.11 0.71 -10.94
C ALA A 308 22.25 0.48 -9.68
N TRP A 309 20.92 0.42 -9.84
CA TRP A 309 19.99 0.13 -8.74
C TRP A 309 20.21 -1.28 -8.18
N LEU A 310 20.32 -2.29 -9.05
CA LEU A 310 20.56 -3.69 -8.65
C LEU A 310 21.90 -3.85 -7.93
N LYS A 311 22.97 -3.22 -8.43
CA LYS A 311 24.29 -3.20 -7.76
C LYS A 311 24.23 -2.60 -6.37
N TYR A 312 23.51 -1.49 -6.22
CA TYR A 312 23.32 -0.89 -4.91
C TYR A 312 22.50 -1.79 -3.98
N ASN A 313 21.37 -2.31 -4.48
CA ASN A 313 20.48 -3.17 -3.68
C ASN A 313 21.18 -4.45 -3.21
N SER A 314 22.00 -5.08 -4.04
CA SER A 314 22.77 -6.27 -3.65
C SER A 314 23.76 -6.01 -2.51
N ARG A 315 24.37 -4.80 -2.48
CA ARG A 315 25.35 -4.40 -1.46
C ARG A 315 24.70 -3.93 -0.16
N TYR A 316 23.65 -3.11 -0.25
CA TYR A 316 23.11 -2.36 0.87
C TYR A 316 21.61 -2.56 1.10
N GLY A 317 20.92 -3.22 0.17
CA GLY A 317 19.50 -3.54 0.26
C GLY A 317 19.23 -4.96 0.76
N HIS A 318 17.96 -5.33 0.64
CA HIS A 318 17.49 -6.69 0.89
C HIS A 318 17.71 -7.58 -0.36
N GLU A 319 17.82 -8.89 -0.15
CA GLU A 319 18.27 -9.81 -1.21
C GLU A 319 17.27 -9.95 -2.37
N ASN A 320 15.94 -9.93 -2.10
CA ASN A 320 14.93 -10.11 -3.14
C ASN A 320 14.26 -8.79 -3.52
N PRO A 321 14.51 -8.26 -4.73
CA PRO A 321 13.89 -7.01 -5.18
C PRO A 321 12.39 -7.13 -5.40
N ILE A 322 11.84 -8.30 -5.72
CA ILE A 322 10.39 -8.50 -5.88
C ILE A 322 9.68 -8.31 -4.54
N ASP A 323 10.22 -8.87 -3.45
CA ASP A 323 9.66 -8.66 -2.11
C ASP A 323 9.67 -7.17 -1.73
N ALA A 324 10.74 -6.45 -2.10
CA ALA A 324 10.82 -5.00 -1.85
C ALA A 324 9.74 -4.22 -2.61
N ILE A 325 9.44 -4.61 -3.86
CA ILE A 325 8.37 -4.00 -4.66
C ILE A 325 7.02 -4.26 -4.02
N LEU A 326 6.70 -5.53 -3.68
CA LEU A 326 5.42 -5.89 -3.08
C LEU A 326 5.20 -5.18 -1.73
N HIS A 327 6.22 -5.17 -0.87
CA HIS A 327 6.17 -4.41 0.37
C HIS A 327 6.02 -2.89 0.14
N GLY A 328 6.63 -2.36 -0.92
CA GLY A 328 6.42 -0.97 -1.35
C GLY A 328 4.96 -0.68 -1.66
N ILE A 329 4.27 -1.57 -2.37
CA ILE A 329 2.84 -1.48 -2.65
C ILE A 329 2.00 -1.54 -1.37
N GLU A 330 2.32 -2.45 -0.44
CA GLU A 330 1.64 -2.52 0.87
C GLU A 330 1.75 -1.19 1.64
N ARG A 331 2.95 -0.64 1.73
CA ARG A 331 3.17 0.63 2.42
C ARG A 331 2.47 1.80 1.74
N MET A 332 2.49 1.86 0.41
CA MET A 332 1.74 2.87 -0.34
C MET A 332 0.25 2.73 -0.06
N SER A 333 -0.28 1.50 -0.06
CA SER A 333 -1.68 1.20 0.29
C SER A 333 -2.01 1.67 1.71
N ALA A 334 -1.19 1.31 2.69
CA ALA A 334 -1.37 1.71 4.08
C ALA A 334 -1.36 3.23 4.28
N ASN A 335 -0.41 3.92 3.64
CA ASN A 335 -0.33 5.38 3.69
C ASN A 335 -1.52 6.05 2.99
N THR A 336 -1.97 5.49 1.86
CA THR A 336 -3.14 6.00 1.13
C THR A 336 -4.39 5.90 1.99
N VAL A 337 -4.60 4.79 2.70
CA VAL A 337 -5.74 4.64 3.61
C VAL A 337 -5.67 5.62 4.79
N LEU A 338 -4.49 5.86 5.36
CA LEU A 338 -4.31 6.89 6.38
C LEU A 338 -4.71 8.28 5.87
N ILE A 339 -4.27 8.65 4.66
CA ILE A 339 -4.62 9.91 4.00
C ILE A 339 -6.13 9.96 3.74
N GLN A 340 -6.73 8.88 3.30
CA GLN A 340 -8.18 8.79 3.08
C GLN A 340 -8.99 9.00 4.36
N LYS A 341 -8.54 8.50 5.50
CA LYS A 341 -9.26 8.61 6.78
C LYS A 341 -8.96 9.93 7.52
N PHE A 342 -7.70 10.38 7.51
CA PHE A 342 -7.25 11.54 8.31
C PHE A 342 -6.81 12.76 7.48
N GLY A 343 -6.78 12.65 6.15
CA GLY A 343 -6.26 13.71 5.28
C GLY A 343 -4.74 13.65 5.07
N ALA A 344 -4.17 14.61 4.35
CA ALA A 344 -2.77 14.64 3.94
C ALA A 344 -1.75 14.69 5.10
N ASN A 345 -2.19 15.15 6.28
CA ASN A 345 -1.40 15.11 7.52
C ASN A 345 -2.14 14.32 8.62
N PRO A 346 -2.07 12.97 8.59
CA PRO A 346 -2.76 12.13 9.55
C PRO A 346 -2.36 12.41 11.00
N ASP A 347 -1.09 12.70 11.27
CA ASP A 347 -0.60 13.00 12.63
C ASP A 347 -1.26 14.26 13.22
N PHE A 348 -1.35 15.31 12.42
CA PHE A 348 -2.02 16.54 12.85
C PHE A 348 -3.50 16.28 13.14
N THR A 349 -4.20 15.62 12.22
CA THR A 349 -5.64 15.35 12.36
C THR A 349 -5.92 14.41 13.54
N PHE A 350 -5.11 13.36 13.72
CA PHE A 350 -5.22 12.46 14.85
C PHE A 350 -5.06 13.20 16.19
N ASN A 351 -4.01 14.03 16.31
CA ASN A 351 -3.78 14.83 17.52
C ASN A 351 -4.89 15.86 17.76
N LYS A 352 -5.45 16.45 16.70
CA LYS A 352 -6.62 17.34 16.78
C LYS A 352 -7.81 16.59 17.37
N TYR A 353 -8.15 15.41 16.84
CA TYR A 353 -9.26 14.61 17.37
C TYR A 353 -9.02 14.21 18.82
N LEU A 354 -7.82 13.76 19.16
CA LEU A 354 -7.48 13.39 20.53
C LEU A 354 -7.64 14.55 21.52
N LYS A 355 -7.20 15.77 21.15
CA LYS A 355 -7.34 16.98 21.97
C LYS A 355 -8.79 17.44 22.11
N SER A 356 -9.64 17.14 21.12
CA SER A 356 -11.07 17.50 21.15
C SER A 356 -11.91 16.62 22.07
N HIS A 357 -11.33 15.56 22.64
CA HIS A 357 -11.98 14.61 23.53
C HIS A 357 -11.27 14.53 24.90
N PRO A 358 -11.36 15.60 25.73
CA PRO A 358 -10.70 15.64 27.02
C PRO A 358 -11.31 14.68 28.06
N GLU A 359 -12.47 14.11 27.78
CA GLU A 359 -13.17 13.11 28.61
C GLU A 359 -12.47 11.74 28.59
N LEU A 360 -11.56 11.49 27.69
CA LEU A 360 -10.82 10.22 27.59
C LEU A 360 -9.91 10.02 28.82
N THR A 361 -10.02 8.86 29.43
CA THR A 361 -9.14 8.47 30.52
C THR A 361 -7.68 8.32 30.06
N PRO A 362 -6.69 8.46 30.96
CA PRO A 362 -5.28 8.26 30.61
C PRO A 362 -5.00 6.88 29.99
N ARG A 363 -5.73 5.84 30.44
CA ARG A 363 -5.59 4.47 29.92
C ARG A 363 -6.12 4.36 28.49
N GLU A 364 -7.27 4.96 28.19
CA GLU A 364 -7.84 4.99 26.84
C GLU A 364 -6.96 5.80 25.90
N THR A 365 -6.50 6.96 26.34
CA THR A 365 -5.56 7.81 25.58
C THR A 365 -4.29 7.06 25.22
N SER A 366 -3.69 6.33 26.18
CA SER A 366 -2.49 5.51 25.94
C SER A 366 -2.76 4.40 24.92
N ARG A 367 -3.91 3.68 25.05
CA ARG A 367 -4.31 2.64 24.11
C ARG A 367 -4.51 3.21 22.70
N ILE A 368 -5.23 4.31 22.55
CA ILE A 368 -5.52 4.95 21.27
C ILE A 368 -4.21 5.42 20.61
N LYS A 369 -3.26 6.01 21.37
CA LYS A 369 -1.94 6.39 20.86
C LYS A 369 -1.14 5.18 20.39
N SER A 370 -1.17 4.07 21.11
CA SER A 370 -0.50 2.83 20.71
C SER A 370 -1.10 2.24 19.44
N GLN A 371 -2.43 2.25 19.30
CA GLN A 371 -3.12 1.81 18.09
C GLN A 371 -2.80 2.72 16.90
N TYR A 372 -2.75 4.05 17.11
CA TYR A 372 -2.34 4.96 16.06
C TYR A 372 -0.87 4.77 15.66
N ALA A 373 0.02 4.54 16.61
CA ALA A 373 1.42 4.21 16.33
C ALA A 373 1.55 2.92 15.50
N PHE A 374 0.69 1.93 15.76
CA PHE A 374 0.61 0.70 14.98
C PHE A 374 0.17 0.98 13.54
N VAL A 375 -1.00 1.58 13.31
CA VAL A 375 -1.53 1.82 11.95
C VAL A 375 -0.73 2.86 11.16
N SER A 376 -0.01 3.77 11.82
CA SER A 376 0.90 4.71 11.17
C SER A 376 2.30 4.14 10.86
N GLY A 377 2.56 2.89 11.27
CA GLY A 377 3.86 2.23 11.12
C GLY A 377 4.94 2.74 12.07
N LYS A 378 4.61 3.62 13.03
CA LYS A 378 5.57 4.14 14.02
C LYS A 378 5.95 3.08 15.06
N ALA A 379 5.04 2.16 15.39
CA ALA A 379 5.29 1.07 16.32
C ALA A 379 6.33 0.07 15.80
N HIS A 380 6.52 -0.02 14.50
CA HIS A 380 7.49 -0.92 13.86
C HIS A 380 8.92 -0.36 13.82
N GLN A 381 9.16 0.81 14.40
CA GLN A 381 10.50 1.37 14.50
C GLN A 381 11.28 0.68 15.62
N VAL A 382 12.28 -0.09 15.23
CA VAL A 382 13.10 -0.88 16.17
C VAL A 382 14.11 0.02 16.88
N GLY A 383 13.98 0.16 18.19
CA GLY A 383 14.93 0.93 19.00
C GLY A 383 16.30 0.25 19.13
N ASN A 384 16.34 -1.09 19.20
CA ASN A 384 17.58 -1.86 19.31
C ASN A 384 17.58 -3.04 18.31
N PRO A 385 18.31 -2.95 17.18
CA PRO A 385 18.34 -3.97 16.15
C PRO A 385 18.84 -5.34 16.62
N THR A 386 19.78 -5.38 17.58
CA THR A 386 20.35 -6.62 18.08
C THR A 386 19.34 -7.38 18.95
N LEU A 387 18.68 -6.68 19.86
CA LEU A 387 17.63 -7.27 20.70
C LEU A 387 16.46 -7.76 19.83
N HIS A 388 16.10 -7.00 18.81
CA HIS A 388 15.07 -7.37 17.86
C HIS A 388 15.40 -8.68 17.13
N LYS A 389 16.64 -8.86 16.64
CA LYS A 389 17.08 -10.11 16.00
C LYS A 389 16.98 -11.31 16.94
N VAL A 390 17.36 -11.15 18.20
CA VAL A 390 17.27 -12.21 19.21
C VAL A 390 15.79 -12.56 19.47
N THR A 391 14.94 -11.57 19.66
CA THR A 391 13.50 -11.80 19.89
C THR A 391 12.80 -12.40 18.68
N GLN A 392 13.15 -11.98 17.46
CA GLN A 392 12.66 -12.61 16.23
C GLN A 392 13.12 -14.07 16.11
N GLY A 393 14.39 -14.36 16.40
CA GLY A 393 14.91 -15.72 16.40
C GLY A 393 14.16 -16.63 17.37
N LEU A 394 13.92 -16.17 18.58
CA LEU A 394 13.14 -16.91 19.59
C LEU A 394 11.68 -17.09 19.14
N ALA A 395 11.03 -16.05 18.62
CA ALA A 395 9.67 -16.13 18.10
C ALA A 395 9.57 -17.10 16.91
N ALA A 396 10.55 -17.11 16.00
CA ALA A 396 10.63 -18.04 14.89
C ALA A 396 10.72 -19.50 15.34
N ILE A 397 11.61 -19.80 16.29
CA ILE A 397 11.74 -21.14 16.88
C ILE A 397 10.44 -21.54 17.58
N GLN A 398 9.84 -20.63 18.34
CA GLN A 398 8.58 -20.88 19.03
C GLN A 398 7.43 -21.14 18.05
N ASN A 399 7.35 -20.37 16.96
CA ASN A 399 6.36 -20.57 15.92
C ASN A 399 6.55 -21.91 15.20
N MET A 400 7.76 -22.26 14.80
CA MET A 400 8.06 -23.55 14.20
C MET A 400 7.72 -24.72 15.13
N SER A 401 8.03 -24.61 16.43
CA SER A 401 7.73 -25.67 17.39
C SER A 401 6.24 -25.83 17.69
N LYS A 402 5.49 -24.73 17.74
CA LYS A 402 4.03 -24.75 18.00
C LYS A 402 3.22 -25.10 16.77
N LEU A 403 3.62 -24.59 15.59
CA LEU A 403 2.88 -24.75 14.34
C LEU A 403 3.31 -25.99 13.53
N GLY A 404 4.34 -26.72 13.95
CA GLY A 404 4.75 -27.97 13.29
C GLY A 404 3.65 -29.05 13.24
N ARG A 405 2.70 -28.99 14.16
CA ARG A 405 1.51 -29.85 14.15
C ARG A 405 0.30 -29.22 13.42
N ALA A 406 0.38 -27.95 13.06
CA ALA A 406 -0.73 -27.24 12.44
C ALA A 406 -1.10 -27.82 11.07
N THR A 407 -0.14 -28.37 10.33
CA THR A 407 -0.40 -29.06 9.06
C THR A 407 -1.38 -30.24 9.22
N VAL A 408 -1.27 -30.96 10.35
CA VAL A 408 -2.20 -32.07 10.65
C VAL A 408 -3.56 -31.55 11.10
N SER A 409 -3.59 -30.47 11.90
CA SER A 409 -4.86 -29.85 12.34
C SER A 409 -5.58 -29.11 11.21
N SER A 410 -4.87 -28.57 10.22
CA SER A 410 -5.48 -27.89 9.06
C SER A 410 -6.26 -28.83 8.13
N ILE A 411 -6.15 -30.15 8.30
CA ILE A 411 -7.04 -31.12 7.60
C ILE A 411 -8.51 -30.86 7.93
N THR A 412 -8.81 -30.23 9.05
CA THR A 412 -10.18 -29.86 9.44
C THR A 412 -10.65 -28.51 8.88
N ASP A 413 -9.79 -27.72 8.22
CA ASP A 413 -10.14 -26.41 7.67
C ASP A 413 -11.36 -26.41 6.74
N PRO A 414 -11.56 -27.43 5.85
CA PRO A 414 -12.77 -27.54 5.04
C PRO A 414 -14.07 -27.59 5.84
N MET A 415 -13.98 -28.06 7.09
CA MET A 415 -15.14 -28.15 7.98
C MET A 415 -15.59 -26.76 8.45
N TYR A 416 -14.66 -25.84 8.70
CA TYR A 416 -14.98 -24.46 9.06
C TYR A 416 -15.64 -23.72 7.89
N SER A 417 -15.10 -23.85 6.69
CA SER A 417 -15.69 -23.26 5.48
C SER A 417 -17.09 -23.83 5.18
N ALA A 418 -17.29 -25.14 5.38
CA ALA A 418 -18.59 -25.77 5.27
C ALA A 418 -19.59 -25.28 6.32
N PHE A 419 -19.11 -24.99 7.54
CA PHE A 419 -19.94 -24.39 8.58
C PHE A 419 -20.35 -22.97 8.20
N GLY A 420 -19.45 -22.15 7.67
CA GLY A 420 -19.75 -20.83 7.13
C GLY A 420 -20.83 -20.90 6.02
N ALA A 421 -20.71 -21.83 5.07
CA ALA A 421 -21.71 -22.04 4.05
C ALA A 421 -23.05 -22.54 4.61
N HIS A 422 -23.03 -23.33 5.68
CA HIS A 422 -24.25 -23.72 6.40
C HIS A 422 -24.94 -22.53 7.07
N VAL A 423 -24.18 -21.62 7.65
CA VAL A 423 -24.71 -20.36 8.20
C VAL A 423 -25.39 -19.53 7.10
N ARG A 424 -24.86 -19.54 5.90
CA ARG A 424 -25.46 -18.89 4.72
C ARG A 424 -26.70 -19.59 4.17
N GLY A 425 -27.06 -20.75 4.73
CA GLY A 425 -28.30 -21.46 4.42
C GLY A 425 -28.15 -22.72 3.60
N LYS A 426 -26.93 -23.14 3.27
CA LYS A 426 -26.67 -24.41 2.59
C LYS A 426 -26.78 -25.61 3.54
N ASN A 427 -27.10 -26.78 3.01
CA ASN A 427 -27.01 -28.02 3.78
C ASN A 427 -25.55 -28.29 4.12
N PHE A 428 -25.23 -28.61 5.38
CA PHE A 428 -23.86 -28.78 5.86
C PHE A 428 -23.08 -29.83 5.06
N PHE A 429 -23.66 -30.99 4.78
CA PHE A 429 -22.98 -32.05 4.04
C PHE A 429 -22.75 -31.68 2.58
N SER A 430 -23.70 -31.02 1.94
CA SER A 430 -23.54 -30.47 0.60
C SER A 430 -22.46 -29.41 0.57
N ALA A 431 -22.49 -28.48 1.52
CA ALA A 431 -21.49 -27.44 1.68
C ALA A 431 -20.09 -28.01 1.92
N TYR A 432 -19.97 -29.04 2.74
CA TYR A 432 -18.70 -29.73 2.98
C TYR A 432 -18.16 -30.37 1.70
N TYR A 433 -19.03 -31.08 0.95
CA TYR A 433 -18.64 -31.67 -0.32
C TYR A 433 -18.23 -30.63 -1.36
N GLU A 434 -18.98 -29.55 -1.49
CA GLU A 434 -18.66 -28.45 -2.41
C GLU A 434 -17.35 -27.77 -2.01
N THR A 435 -17.15 -27.44 -0.73
CA THR A 435 -15.91 -26.88 -0.22
C THR A 435 -14.73 -27.81 -0.54
N PHE A 436 -14.88 -29.09 -0.25
CA PHE A 436 -13.84 -30.08 -0.51
C PHE A 436 -13.52 -30.19 -2.02
N LYS A 437 -14.54 -30.26 -2.86
CA LYS A 437 -14.41 -30.27 -4.31
C LYS A 437 -13.71 -29.01 -4.83
N HIS A 438 -14.15 -27.83 -4.40
CA HIS A 438 -13.57 -26.57 -4.83
C HIS A 438 -12.13 -26.40 -4.36
N GLY A 439 -11.80 -26.75 -3.14
CA GLY A 439 -10.43 -26.74 -2.64
C GLY A 439 -9.52 -27.69 -3.43
N LEU A 440 -9.98 -28.91 -3.71
CA LEU A 440 -9.22 -29.83 -4.54
C LEU A 440 -9.02 -29.33 -5.98
N LEU A 441 -10.02 -28.69 -6.59
CA LEU A 441 -9.93 -28.13 -7.93
C LEU A 441 -8.96 -26.93 -8.01
N GLN A 442 -8.62 -26.28 -6.90
CA GLN A 442 -7.59 -25.27 -6.84
C GLN A 442 -6.18 -25.86 -6.71
N SER A 443 -6.09 -27.15 -6.36
CA SER A 443 -4.79 -27.81 -6.27
C SER A 443 -4.16 -27.99 -7.66
N PRO A 444 -2.83 -27.98 -7.78
CA PRO A 444 -2.14 -28.18 -9.06
C PRO A 444 -2.47 -29.50 -9.74
N PHE A 445 -2.99 -30.49 -8.98
CA PHE A 445 -3.23 -31.85 -9.46
C PHE A 445 -4.55 -32.02 -10.22
N TRP A 446 -5.58 -31.21 -9.93
CA TRP A 446 -6.93 -31.34 -10.51
C TRP A 446 -7.48 -30.05 -11.13
N ARG A 447 -6.61 -29.10 -11.41
CA ARG A 447 -6.99 -27.80 -11.93
C ARG A 447 -7.54 -27.90 -13.36
N THR A 448 -8.76 -27.40 -13.57
CA THR A 448 -9.41 -27.26 -14.88
C THR A 448 -9.30 -25.85 -15.42
N ALA A 449 -9.66 -25.59 -16.69
CA ALA A 449 -9.72 -24.26 -17.26
C ALA A 449 -10.66 -23.35 -16.44
N ASN A 450 -11.89 -23.81 -16.16
CA ASN A 450 -12.87 -23.07 -15.36
C ASN A 450 -12.37 -22.78 -13.93
N SER A 451 -11.64 -23.71 -13.29
CA SER A 451 -11.09 -23.48 -11.96
C SER A 451 -9.96 -22.44 -11.97
N LYS A 452 -9.22 -22.33 -13.08
CA LYS A 452 -8.19 -21.29 -13.25
C LYS A 452 -8.80 -19.90 -13.29
N GLU A 453 -9.85 -19.69 -14.09
CA GLU A 453 -10.54 -18.39 -14.17
C GLU A 453 -11.13 -17.97 -12.81
N LYS A 454 -11.76 -18.92 -12.10
CA LYS A 454 -12.27 -18.68 -10.74
C LYS A 454 -11.15 -18.34 -9.73
N SER A 455 -10.01 -19.04 -9.83
CA SER A 455 -8.83 -18.75 -9.00
C SER A 455 -8.24 -17.36 -9.26
N GLU A 456 -8.26 -16.90 -10.52
CA GLU A 456 -7.82 -15.54 -10.85
C GLU A 456 -8.69 -14.48 -10.16
N VAL A 457 -10.00 -14.69 -10.12
CA VAL A 457 -10.92 -13.80 -9.41
C VAL A 457 -10.64 -13.82 -7.90
N ALA A 458 -10.46 -14.99 -7.29
CA ALA A 458 -10.12 -15.11 -5.87
C ALA A 458 -8.78 -14.41 -5.54
N ARG A 459 -7.79 -14.50 -6.41
CA ARG A 459 -6.49 -13.81 -6.25
C ARG A 459 -6.60 -12.30 -6.38
N LYS A 460 -7.45 -11.78 -7.27
CA LYS A 460 -7.70 -10.34 -7.37
C LYS A 460 -8.25 -9.75 -6.07
N ILE A 461 -8.95 -10.53 -5.29
CA ILE A 461 -9.41 -10.14 -3.95
C ILE A 461 -8.24 -10.14 -2.93
N GLY A 462 -7.11 -10.75 -3.27
CA GLY A 462 -5.96 -10.89 -2.38
C GLY A 462 -6.05 -12.08 -1.42
N ILE A 463 -6.96 -13.02 -1.67
CA ILE A 463 -7.10 -14.23 -0.87
C ILE A 463 -6.00 -15.23 -1.25
N ALA A 464 -5.57 -16.02 -0.27
CA ALA A 464 -4.45 -16.95 -0.38
C ALA A 464 -3.09 -16.27 -0.67
N LEU A 465 -2.98 -14.97 -0.44
CA LEU A 465 -1.73 -14.21 -0.59
C LEU A 465 -1.01 -13.95 0.73
N ASP A 466 -1.60 -14.33 1.87
CA ASP A 466 -1.04 -14.08 3.20
C ASP A 466 0.40 -14.62 3.34
N GLY A 467 0.70 -15.75 2.72
CA GLY A 467 2.05 -16.29 2.68
C GLY A 467 3.04 -15.42 1.90
N VAL A 468 2.61 -14.77 0.82
CA VAL A 468 3.44 -13.88 -0.01
C VAL A 468 3.57 -12.52 0.66
N ILE A 469 2.42 -11.94 1.06
CA ILE A 469 2.35 -10.65 1.74
C ILE A 469 3.05 -10.73 3.10
N GLY A 470 2.74 -11.73 3.92
CA GLY A 470 3.34 -11.91 5.22
C GLY A 470 4.85 -12.13 5.17
N SER A 471 5.37 -12.86 4.17
CA SER A 471 6.81 -13.05 4.00
C SER A 471 7.53 -11.76 3.59
N ALA A 472 6.93 -10.96 2.72
CA ALA A 472 7.43 -9.65 2.35
C ALA A 472 7.39 -8.70 3.56
N SER A 473 6.24 -8.59 4.22
CA SER A 473 6.03 -7.72 5.38
C SER A 473 6.99 -8.01 6.54
N MET A 474 7.17 -9.29 6.91
CA MET A 474 8.10 -9.68 7.99
C MET A 474 9.54 -9.26 7.69
N ARG A 475 9.97 -9.24 6.43
CA ARG A 475 11.33 -8.84 6.05
C ARG A 475 11.57 -7.34 6.18
N PHE A 476 10.53 -6.54 6.00
CA PHE A 476 10.64 -5.08 5.87
C PHE A 476 10.04 -4.31 7.06
N ASP A 477 9.14 -4.89 7.83
CA ASP A 477 8.54 -4.25 9.02
C ASP A 477 9.55 -3.98 10.11
N SER A 478 10.58 -4.81 10.23
CA SER A 478 11.72 -4.52 11.07
C SER A 478 12.69 -3.60 10.32
N ASN A 479 12.52 -2.32 10.43
CA ASN A 479 13.43 -1.29 9.90
C ASN A 479 14.90 -1.42 10.37
N GLY A 480 15.42 -2.58 10.57
CA GLY A 480 16.73 -2.78 11.15
C GLY A 480 17.28 -4.19 11.09
N GLY A 481 16.87 -4.94 10.13
CA GLY A 481 17.52 -6.20 9.87
C GLY A 481 16.96 -7.35 10.70
N GLY A 482 15.78 -7.80 10.31
CA GLY A 482 15.48 -9.21 10.44
C GLY A 482 16.66 -9.98 9.84
N SER A 483 17.14 -11.03 10.51
CA SER A 483 18.13 -11.86 9.85
C SER A 483 17.41 -12.58 8.72
N GLY A 484 17.62 -12.19 7.46
CA GLY A 484 17.06 -12.87 6.29
C GLY A 484 17.34 -14.38 6.27
N GLN A 485 18.23 -14.85 7.13
CA GLN A 485 18.48 -16.26 7.40
C GLN A 485 17.38 -16.91 8.24
N ILE A 486 16.92 -16.26 9.31
CA ILE A 486 15.84 -16.78 10.17
C ILE A 486 14.54 -16.83 9.39
N GLU A 487 14.24 -15.78 8.63
CA GLU A 487 13.05 -15.71 7.79
C GLU A 487 13.07 -16.76 6.68
N ARG A 488 14.22 -16.96 6.02
CA ARG A 488 14.37 -18.06 5.05
C ARG A 488 14.15 -19.42 5.71
N MET A 489 14.62 -19.61 6.92
CA MET A 489 14.43 -20.87 7.67
C MET A 489 12.95 -21.09 7.99
N VAL A 490 12.22 -20.07 8.44
CA VAL A 490 10.77 -20.12 8.73
C VAL A 490 9.98 -20.38 7.45
N ASN A 491 10.24 -19.63 6.39
CA ASN A 491 9.55 -19.80 5.11
C ASN A 491 9.82 -21.18 4.50
N ASN A 492 11.08 -21.63 4.51
CA ASN A 492 11.44 -22.97 4.05
C ASN A 492 10.74 -24.06 4.87
N TYR A 493 10.58 -23.85 6.18
CA TYR A 493 9.86 -24.78 7.05
C TYR A 493 8.38 -24.89 6.67
N PHE A 494 7.67 -23.76 6.52
CA PHE A 494 6.25 -23.77 6.10
C PHE A 494 6.04 -24.25 4.66
N GLN A 495 6.99 -23.98 3.78
CA GLN A 495 7.00 -24.55 2.43
C GLN A 495 7.25 -26.05 2.48
N TRP A 496 8.23 -26.51 3.25
CA TRP A 496 8.58 -27.92 3.39
C TRP A 496 7.45 -28.75 3.99
N THR A 497 6.71 -28.21 4.97
CA THR A 497 5.54 -28.86 5.56
C THR A 497 4.32 -28.91 4.63
N GLY A 498 4.33 -28.12 3.53
CA GLY A 498 3.21 -28.00 2.61
C GLY A 498 2.01 -27.21 3.15
N LEU A 499 2.12 -26.67 4.38
CA LEU A 499 1.02 -25.97 5.05
C LEU A 499 0.52 -24.77 4.24
N ASN A 500 1.44 -23.96 3.70
CA ASN A 500 1.08 -22.77 2.91
C ASN A 500 0.28 -23.16 1.65
N GLY A 501 0.72 -24.21 0.93
CA GLY A 501 -0.01 -24.69 -0.26
C GLY A 501 -1.40 -25.19 0.09
N TRP A 502 -1.49 -26.01 1.14
CA TRP A 502 -2.76 -26.57 1.63
C TRP A 502 -3.74 -25.46 2.04
N THR A 503 -3.31 -24.54 2.90
CA THR A 503 -4.14 -23.43 3.39
C THR A 503 -4.61 -22.54 2.24
N ASN A 504 -3.72 -22.20 1.29
CA ASN A 504 -4.07 -21.36 0.14
C ASN A 504 -5.13 -22.01 -0.76
N TRP A 505 -5.07 -23.32 -1.03
CA TRP A 505 -6.07 -23.99 -1.85
C TRP A 505 -7.47 -23.95 -1.21
N TRP A 506 -7.52 -24.11 0.11
CA TRP A 506 -8.78 -24.05 0.84
C TRP A 506 -9.31 -22.63 0.92
N ALA A 507 -8.47 -21.64 1.15
CA ALA A 507 -8.84 -20.24 1.16
C ALA A 507 -9.39 -19.79 -0.22
N GLU A 508 -8.71 -20.15 -1.32
CA GLU A 508 -9.22 -19.89 -2.68
C GLU A 508 -10.58 -20.57 -2.91
N GLY A 509 -10.73 -21.82 -2.50
CA GLY A 509 -11.98 -22.55 -2.65
C GLY A 509 -13.13 -21.95 -1.84
N ALA A 510 -12.88 -21.57 -0.60
CA ALA A 510 -13.85 -20.92 0.27
C ALA A 510 -14.29 -19.55 -0.27
N ALA A 511 -13.34 -18.76 -0.77
CA ALA A 511 -13.60 -17.46 -1.36
C ALA A 511 -14.48 -17.56 -2.63
N ILE A 512 -14.19 -18.53 -3.50
CA ILE A 512 -15.00 -18.77 -4.70
C ILE A 512 -16.44 -19.13 -4.32
N LEU A 513 -16.62 -20.02 -3.32
CA LEU A 513 -17.95 -20.37 -2.82
C LEU A 513 -18.70 -19.19 -2.22
N LEU A 514 -18.00 -18.33 -1.46
CA LEU A 514 -18.58 -17.14 -0.90
C LEU A 514 -18.98 -16.13 -1.98
N ALA A 515 -18.13 -15.94 -3.00
CA ALA A 515 -18.40 -15.04 -4.12
C ALA A 515 -19.60 -15.50 -4.96
N ASP A 516 -19.73 -16.82 -5.17
CA ASP A 516 -20.87 -17.45 -5.86
C ASP A 516 -22.16 -17.28 -5.03
N ASP A 517 -22.11 -17.60 -3.72
CA ASP A 517 -23.23 -17.40 -2.81
C ASP A 517 -23.72 -15.94 -2.78
N LEU A 518 -22.78 -14.98 -2.79
CA LEU A 518 -23.11 -13.56 -2.83
C LEU A 518 -23.72 -13.16 -4.18
N ALA A 519 -23.21 -13.66 -5.31
CA ALA A 519 -23.74 -13.37 -6.63
C ALA A 519 -25.20 -13.83 -6.77
N ASP A 520 -25.53 -14.99 -6.20
CA ASP A 520 -26.91 -15.49 -6.17
C ASP A 520 -27.79 -14.73 -5.18
N ALA A 521 -27.22 -14.35 -4.03
CA ALA A 521 -27.96 -13.67 -2.98
C ALA A 521 -28.27 -12.20 -3.30
N THR A 522 -27.35 -11.46 -3.97
CA THR A 522 -27.54 -10.04 -4.32
C THR A 522 -28.68 -9.79 -5.29
N ARG A 523 -29.17 -10.84 -6.00
CA ARG A 523 -30.36 -10.77 -6.82
C ARG A 523 -31.66 -10.77 -6.03
N LYS A 524 -31.60 -11.12 -4.74
CA LYS A 524 -32.76 -11.19 -3.83
C LYS A 524 -32.80 -9.95 -2.95
N GLY A 525 -34.01 -9.53 -2.55
CA GLY A 525 -34.19 -8.50 -1.56
C GLY A 525 -33.59 -8.91 -0.20
N PHE A 526 -33.10 -7.96 0.58
CA PHE A 526 -32.53 -8.26 1.90
C PHE A 526 -33.54 -8.99 2.81
N SER A 527 -34.83 -8.67 2.71
CA SER A 527 -35.91 -9.31 3.45
C SER A 527 -36.07 -10.81 3.11
N GLU A 528 -35.71 -11.22 1.88
CA GLU A 528 -35.84 -12.60 1.37
C GLU A 528 -34.66 -13.49 1.78
N LEU A 529 -33.56 -12.90 2.28
CA LEU A 529 -32.39 -13.65 2.70
C LEU A 529 -32.70 -14.52 3.94
N ASN A 530 -31.99 -15.65 4.02
CA ASN A 530 -32.03 -16.50 5.21
C ASN A 530 -31.70 -15.68 6.48
N PRO A 531 -32.46 -15.82 7.58
CA PRO A 531 -32.21 -15.06 8.82
C PRO A 531 -30.79 -15.21 9.37
N ARG A 532 -30.18 -16.39 9.24
CA ARG A 532 -28.78 -16.61 9.66
C ARG A 532 -27.81 -15.85 8.78
N PHE A 533 -28.09 -15.79 7.48
CA PHE A 533 -27.25 -15.02 6.55
C PHE A 533 -27.37 -13.50 6.79
N LYS A 534 -28.56 -13.00 7.11
CA LYS A 534 -28.73 -11.60 7.54
C LYS A 534 -27.89 -11.28 8.78
N THR A 535 -27.93 -12.16 9.79
CA THR A 535 -27.13 -12.00 11.01
C THR A 535 -25.64 -12.04 10.69
N PHE A 536 -25.21 -12.94 9.79
CA PHE A 536 -23.84 -13.04 9.32
C PHE A 536 -23.39 -11.73 8.65
N LEU A 537 -24.14 -11.22 7.69
CA LEU A 537 -23.84 -9.94 7.01
C LEU A 537 -23.79 -8.76 8.01
N SER A 538 -24.72 -8.73 8.97
CA SER A 538 -24.76 -7.71 10.01
C SER A 538 -23.52 -7.74 10.91
N ASN A 539 -22.91 -8.91 11.15
CA ASN A 539 -21.67 -9.02 11.92
C ASN A 539 -20.48 -8.31 11.23
N TYR A 540 -20.53 -8.18 9.92
CA TYR A 540 -19.58 -7.41 9.11
C TYR A 540 -20.04 -5.98 8.84
N GLY A 541 -21.13 -5.54 9.48
CA GLY A 541 -21.67 -4.20 9.33
C GLY A 541 -22.36 -3.95 7.99
N ILE A 542 -22.73 -5.00 7.26
CA ILE A 542 -23.48 -4.89 6.01
C ILE A 542 -24.96 -4.76 6.36
N THR A 543 -25.51 -3.56 6.14
CA THR A 543 -26.89 -3.19 6.42
C THR A 543 -27.82 -3.48 5.24
N GLU A 544 -29.14 -3.35 5.44
CA GLU A 544 -30.11 -3.42 4.35
C GLU A 544 -29.86 -2.34 3.27
N GLY A 545 -29.44 -1.13 3.69
CA GLY A 545 -29.04 -0.06 2.76
C GLY A 545 -27.81 -0.42 1.94
N ASP A 546 -26.79 -1.00 2.59
CA ASP A 546 -25.60 -1.52 1.91
C ASP A 546 -25.99 -2.63 0.92
N TRP A 547 -26.88 -3.53 1.31
CA TRP A 547 -27.37 -4.63 0.47
C TRP A 547 -28.07 -4.14 -0.80
N LYS A 548 -28.91 -3.12 -0.67
CA LYS A 548 -29.55 -2.49 -1.82
C LYS A 548 -28.52 -1.89 -2.77
N THR A 549 -27.45 -1.30 -2.25
CA THR A 549 -26.35 -0.79 -3.05
C THR A 549 -25.58 -1.91 -3.72
N LEU A 550 -25.28 -3.03 -3.03
CA LEU A 550 -24.64 -4.21 -3.64
C LEU A 550 -25.44 -4.75 -4.83
N GLY A 551 -26.77 -4.78 -4.74
CA GLY A 551 -27.66 -5.20 -5.81
C GLY A 551 -27.62 -4.35 -7.08
N THR A 552 -26.96 -3.18 -7.07
CA THR A 552 -26.77 -2.33 -8.27
C THR A 552 -25.56 -2.74 -9.11
N PHE A 553 -24.68 -3.59 -8.58
CA PHE A 553 -23.49 -4.05 -9.28
C PHE A 553 -23.73 -5.40 -9.96
N GLU A 554 -23.13 -5.58 -11.12
CA GLU A 554 -23.17 -6.87 -11.83
C GLU A 554 -22.00 -7.76 -11.40
N PRO A 555 -22.26 -9.04 -11.07
CA PRO A 555 -21.20 -9.99 -10.78
C PRO A 555 -20.28 -10.23 -11.98
N ASP A 556 -18.99 -10.43 -11.74
CA ASP A 556 -18.03 -10.84 -12.77
C ASP A 556 -18.30 -12.30 -13.19
N VAL A 557 -18.11 -12.58 -14.49
CA VAL A 557 -18.22 -13.93 -15.04
C VAL A 557 -16.83 -14.57 -15.04
N ALA A 558 -16.72 -15.74 -14.43
CA ALA A 558 -15.49 -16.52 -14.38
C ALA A 558 -15.78 -17.98 -14.70
N GLY A 559 -15.46 -18.42 -15.91
CA GLY A 559 -15.79 -19.73 -16.40
C GLY A 559 -17.32 -19.93 -16.47
N ASP A 560 -17.81 -20.93 -15.73
CA ASP A 560 -19.23 -21.28 -15.63
C ASP A 560 -19.96 -20.61 -14.45
N ALA A 561 -19.30 -19.75 -13.68
CA ALA A 561 -19.84 -19.12 -12.48
C ALA A 561 -19.93 -17.59 -12.61
N LYS A 562 -20.85 -17.02 -11.84
CA LYS A 562 -20.92 -15.58 -11.57
C LYS A 562 -20.42 -15.33 -10.17
N LEU A 563 -19.41 -14.48 -10.03
CA LEU A 563 -18.74 -14.23 -8.77
C LEU A 563 -18.91 -12.77 -8.37
N PHE A 564 -19.48 -12.53 -7.18
CA PHE A 564 -19.60 -11.20 -6.63
C PHE A 564 -18.47 -10.94 -5.62
N THR A 565 -17.59 -10.01 -5.96
CA THR A 565 -16.38 -9.74 -5.20
C THR A 565 -16.25 -8.27 -4.83
N PRO A 566 -15.49 -7.92 -3.78
CA PRO A 566 -15.19 -6.53 -3.44
C PRO A 566 -14.51 -5.74 -4.56
N GLU A 567 -13.76 -6.43 -5.42
CA GLU A 567 -13.06 -5.87 -6.58
C GLU A 567 -13.99 -5.09 -7.51
N ILE A 568 -15.22 -5.56 -7.69
CA ILE A 568 -16.24 -4.91 -8.53
C ILE A 568 -16.53 -3.49 -8.01
N ILE A 569 -16.66 -3.34 -6.70
CA ILE A 569 -17.00 -2.08 -6.04
C ILE A 569 -15.79 -1.13 -6.06
N TYR A 570 -14.57 -1.65 -5.83
CA TYR A 570 -13.36 -0.84 -5.88
C TYR A 570 -13.09 -0.33 -7.30
N ARG A 571 -13.26 -1.16 -8.32
CA ARG A 571 -13.09 -0.79 -9.73
C ARG A 571 -14.03 0.34 -10.13
N ASP A 572 -15.32 0.22 -9.84
CA ASP A 572 -16.31 1.26 -10.10
C ASP A 572 -16.00 2.56 -9.33
N LEU A 573 -15.55 2.44 -8.08
CA LEU A 573 -15.16 3.61 -7.28
C LEU A 573 -13.94 4.33 -7.88
N GLU A 574 -12.92 3.59 -8.30
CA GLU A 574 -11.71 4.14 -8.93
C GLU A 574 -12.04 4.86 -10.24
N GLU A 575 -12.91 4.26 -11.06
CA GLU A 575 -13.43 4.89 -12.29
C GLU A 575 -14.17 6.20 -11.99
N LYS A 576 -15.08 6.21 -11.01
CA LYS A 576 -15.82 7.40 -10.60
C LYS A 576 -14.92 8.51 -10.07
N ILE A 577 -13.93 8.17 -9.24
CA ILE A 577 -12.96 9.15 -8.72
C ILE A 577 -12.15 9.76 -9.87
N SER A 578 -11.70 8.94 -10.82
CA SER A 578 -10.94 9.39 -11.99
C SER A 578 -11.77 10.27 -12.93
N ALA A 579 -13.05 9.95 -13.10
CA ALA A 579 -13.97 10.71 -13.92
C ALA A 579 -14.42 12.05 -13.29
N THR A 580 -14.20 12.22 -11.96
CA THR A 580 -14.70 13.39 -11.21
C THR A 580 -13.55 14.15 -10.53
N PRO A 581 -12.73 14.91 -11.28
CA PRO A 581 -11.55 15.61 -10.70
C PRO A 581 -11.93 16.70 -9.67
N ASN A 582 -13.13 17.29 -9.78
CA ASN A 582 -13.65 18.30 -8.86
C ASN A 582 -14.98 17.84 -8.23
N PRO A 583 -14.95 16.87 -7.32
CA PRO A 583 -16.18 16.30 -6.77
C PRO A 583 -16.97 17.31 -5.93
N SER A 584 -18.29 17.22 -6.02
CA SER A 584 -19.22 17.92 -5.14
C SER A 584 -19.16 17.36 -3.72
N LYS A 585 -19.91 17.96 -2.79
CA LYS A 585 -20.06 17.43 -1.43
C LYS A 585 -20.73 16.06 -1.45
N GLU A 586 -21.73 15.93 -2.25
CA GLU A 586 -22.53 14.73 -2.45
C GLU A 586 -21.68 13.60 -3.03
N ASP A 587 -20.82 13.92 -4.04
CA ASP A 587 -19.88 12.94 -4.61
C ASP A 587 -18.88 12.44 -3.57
N ILE A 588 -18.31 13.37 -2.77
CA ILE A 588 -17.36 13.01 -1.70
C ILE A 588 -18.00 12.04 -0.71
N TYR A 589 -19.24 12.31 -0.32
CA TYR A 589 -20.00 11.47 0.61
C TYR A 589 -20.29 10.10 -0.03
N ALA A 590 -20.76 10.08 -1.28
CA ALA A 590 -21.03 8.84 -2.01
C ALA A 590 -19.77 7.97 -2.17
N PHE A 591 -18.63 8.56 -2.54
CA PHE A 591 -17.35 7.85 -2.65
C PHE A 591 -16.92 7.26 -1.31
N GLN A 592 -17.12 7.99 -0.22
CA GLN A 592 -16.77 7.50 1.11
C GLN A 592 -17.67 6.33 1.53
N GLN A 593 -18.98 6.40 1.29
CA GLN A 593 -19.91 5.30 1.57
C GLN A 593 -19.60 4.07 0.74
N GLN A 594 -19.34 4.24 -0.58
CA GLN A 594 -19.01 3.13 -1.46
C GLN A 594 -17.70 2.46 -1.05
N ARG A 595 -16.70 3.23 -0.63
CA ARG A 595 -15.44 2.70 -0.11
C ARG A 595 -15.65 1.90 1.17
N GLU A 596 -16.41 2.43 2.12
CA GLU A 596 -16.73 1.71 3.36
C GLU A 596 -17.44 0.39 3.10
N LEU A 597 -18.33 0.36 2.11
CA LEU A 597 -19.00 -0.87 1.69
C LEU A 597 -18.02 -1.88 1.10
N ALA A 598 -17.11 -1.43 0.22
CA ALA A 598 -16.06 -2.27 -0.34
C ALA A 598 -15.11 -2.82 0.75
N ASP A 599 -14.69 -1.97 1.70
CA ASP A 599 -13.84 -2.36 2.82
C ASP A 599 -14.52 -3.39 3.74
N LYS A 600 -15.84 -3.23 4.02
CA LYS A 600 -16.64 -4.19 4.79
C LYS A 600 -16.71 -5.55 4.08
N LEU A 601 -16.99 -5.52 2.78
CA LEU A 601 -17.08 -6.74 1.97
C LEU A 601 -15.72 -7.42 1.87
N GLN A 602 -14.64 -6.66 1.68
CA GLN A 602 -13.28 -7.20 1.65
C GLN A 602 -12.91 -7.83 3.00
N ASN A 603 -13.26 -7.18 4.12
CA ASN A 603 -13.03 -7.72 5.45
C ASN A 603 -13.77 -9.05 5.66
N LEU A 604 -15.00 -9.17 5.14
CA LEU A 604 -15.74 -10.42 5.17
C LEU A 604 -14.99 -11.54 4.43
N PHE A 605 -14.46 -11.27 3.24
CA PHE A 605 -13.69 -12.26 2.47
C PHE A 605 -12.36 -12.67 3.11
N ILE A 606 -11.68 -11.73 3.79
CA ILE A 606 -10.40 -12.01 4.44
C ILE A 606 -10.60 -12.81 5.75
N THR A 607 -11.74 -12.62 6.41
CA THR A 607 -11.98 -13.22 7.73
C THR A 607 -12.58 -14.62 7.63
N GLU A 608 -13.40 -14.88 6.61
CA GLU A 608 -14.07 -16.17 6.36
C GLU A 608 -13.29 -17.10 5.44
#